data_0f8fbd3c3119cd643d386bf69b75a337
#
_entry.id   0f8fbd3c3119cd643d386bf69b75a337
#
_cell.length_a   1.000
_cell.length_b   1.000
_cell.length_c   1.000
_cell.angle_alpha   90.00
_cell.angle_beta   90.00
_cell.angle_gamma   90.00
#
_symmetry.space_group_name_H-M   'P 1'
#
loop_
_entity.id
_entity.type
_entity.pdbx_description
1 polymer ?
#
loop_
_entity_poly.entity_id
_entity_poly.type
_entity_poly.pdbx_seq_one_letter_code
_entity_poly.pdbx_strand_id
1 'polypeptide(L)'
;MSDRKALILGIVLGGLLLSCLCLAAFLGGGAIAVREWLSSTDTFWLNDIVDSSTPTPTAQVLETWQVTEEDIDLDVQNLRLLDEVEVPENDPADLAGRLAGVKNVPETAPDPDAPYSVGASKSFWVTNTSTNISSLRPTVLRYVTNHAYFWVGEDVNFRQDDLQALADTFENHIYPTTREFFGSEWTPGIDEDPHIYIVYVSDVGLGTAGYFSSGDSIHPLAYEYSNGHELFVFNADNSPLDDPFTYGVLAHEFQHMIHWYHDRDEFSWVNEGFSEVSTYLNGYDPGGFANYFAGNPDIQLTDWPNNSNATTAHYGASFLFMEYFLDRMGKEVTQQLVAYPANGLKGIDQLFEEIQAQDLLTGEPMTADDLVLDWALTNYILDPTVMDGRFDYPSYPDAPRIYETETFYSCAPGSQPRTVSQYGVDYIRLTCPGEHVLHFEGALKTGLLPQSSYSGDYSFWSNKGDESDMTLTRQFDFSDVSGPLTFSYWTAYDLEEDYDYAYLLASTDGTTWEFIQTPSGTDSDPSGN
;
A
#
# COMPACT_ATOMS: atom_id res chain seq x y z
N MET A 1 -34.17 67.77 13.74
CA MET A 1 -33.99 66.77 12.60
C MET A 1 -32.53 66.68 12.09
N SER A 2 -31.61 67.51 12.59
CA SER A 2 -30.19 67.47 12.15
C SER A 2 -29.36 66.39 12.88
N ASP A 3 -29.62 66.19 14.18
CA ASP A 3 -28.76 65.35 15.01
C ASP A 3 -28.95 63.84 14.77
N ARG A 4 -30.15 63.41 14.35
CA ARG A 4 -30.37 62.01 13.98
C ARG A 4 -29.70 61.61 12.64
N LYS A 5 -29.60 62.52 11.69
CA LYS A 5 -28.92 62.28 10.42
C LYS A 5 -27.39 62.20 10.59
N ALA A 6 -26.83 63.02 11.46
CA ALA A 6 -25.43 63.02 11.81
C ALA A 6 -25.06 61.73 12.56
N LEU A 7 -25.94 61.25 13.47
CA LEU A 7 -25.73 60.00 14.20
C LEU A 7 -25.81 58.76 13.27
N ILE A 8 -26.79 58.77 12.36
CA ILE A 8 -26.93 57.65 11.38
C ILE A 8 -25.76 57.65 10.41
N LEU A 9 -25.30 58.82 9.95
CA LEU A 9 -24.14 58.92 9.06
C LEU A 9 -22.84 58.48 9.79
N GLY A 10 -22.69 58.83 11.08
CA GLY A 10 -21.59 58.38 11.91
C GLY A 10 -21.56 56.86 12.15
N ILE A 11 -22.73 56.26 12.37
CA ILE A 11 -22.85 54.79 12.54
C ILE A 11 -22.58 54.06 11.24
N VAL A 12 -23.07 54.54 10.10
CA VAL A 12 -22.82 53.92 8.77
C VAL A 12 -21.35 54.07 8.36
N LEU A 13 -20.73 55.25 8.57
CA LEU A 13 -19.30 55.43 8.30
C LEU A 13 -18.41 54.68 9.29
N GLY A 14 -18.78 54.58 10.56
CA GLY A 14 -18.10 53.74 11.54
C GLY A 14 -18.20 52.24 11.23
N GLY A 15 -19.39 51.80 10.83
CA GLY A 15 -19.62 50.40 10.40
C GLY A 15 -18.87 50.05 9.12
N LEU A 16 -18.82 50.94 8.13
CA LEU A 16 -18.03 50.77 6.92
C LEU A 16 -16.51 50.77 7.18
N LEU A 17 -16.04 51.66 8.07
CA LEU A 17 -14.64 51.64 8.50
C LEU A 17 -14.27 50.40 9.29
N LEU A 18 -15.15 49.90 10.18
CA LEU A 18 -14.92 48.63 10.87
C LEU A 18 -14.95 47.46 9.92
N SER A 19 -15.85 47.42 8.94
CA SER A 19 -15.87 46.34 7.93
C SER A 19 -14.66 46.40 7.01
N CYS A 20 -14.19 47.58 6.61
CA CYS A 20 -12.94 47.71 5.85
C CYS A 20 -11.70 47.34 6.68
N LEU A 21 -11.68 47.67 7.98
CA LEU A 21 -10.60 47.25 8.87
C LEU A 21 -10.62 45.72 9.14
N CYS A 22 -11.79 45.12 9.28
CA CYS A 22 -11.92 43.68 9.37
C CYS A 22 -11.53 42.97 8.06
N LEU A 23 -11.92 43.53 6.89
CA LEU A 23 -11.46 42.99 5.60
C LEU A 23 -9.96 43.19 5.40
N ALA A 24 -9.41 44.32 5.78
CA ALA A 24 -7.96 44.56 5.72
C ALA A 24 -7.18 43.67 6.71
N ALA A 25 -7.73 43.40 7.91
CA ALA A 25 -7.17 42.45 8.87
C ALA A 25 -7.28 41.00 8.36
N PHE A 26 -8.40 40.65 7.70
CA PHE A 26 -8.57 39.34 7.10
C PHE A 26 -7.65 39.12 5.87
N LEU A 27 -7.53 40.15 5.01
CA LEU A 27 -6.63 40.07 3.85
C LEU A 27 -5.16 40.24 4.27
N GLY A 28 -4.86 41.07 5.26
CA GLY A 28 -3.53 41.26 5.81
C GLY A 28 -3.09 40.05 6.67
N GLY A 29 -3.96 39.56 7.53
CA GLY A 29 -3.73 38.38 8.36
C GLY A 29 -3.62 37.11 7.52
N GLY A 30 -4.46 36.96 6.52
CA GLY A 30 -4.36 35.84 5.56
C GLY A 30 -3.07 35.90 4.73
N ALA A 31 -2.66 37.08 4.27
CA ALA A 31 -1.40 37.26 3.53
C ALA A 31 -0.15 37.01 4.43
N ILE A 32 -0.22 37.37 5.71
CA ILE A 32 0.84 37.08 6.68
C ILE A 32 0.85 35.59 7.03
N ALA A 33 -0.32 34.98 7.25
CA ALA A 33 -0.43 33.54 7.51
C ALA A 33 0.01 32.71 6.31
N VAL A 34 -0.36 33.10 5.08
CA VAL A 34 0.13 32.44 3.85
C VAL A 34 1.61 32.67 3.66
N ARG A 35 2.13 33.85 3.97
CA ARG A 35 3.58 34.10 3.89
C ARG A 35 4.37 33.38 4.98
N GLU A 36 3.84 33.31 6.21
CA GLU A 36 4.44 32.49 7.26
C GLU A 36 4.28 31.01 6.98
N TRP A 37 3.16 30.57 6.39
CA TRP A 37 2.96 29.19 5.97
C TRP A 37 3.89 28.84 4.80
N LEU A 38 4.01 29.68 3.77
CA LEU A 38 4.97 29.47 2.67
C LEU A 38 6.43 29.55 3.17
N SER A 39 6.75 30.45 4.11
CA SER A 39 8.10 30.51 4.68
C SER A 39 8.37 29.38 5.68
N SER A 40 7.36 28.88 6.37
CA SER A 40 7.50 27.71 7.24
C SER A 40 7.56 26.41 6.44
N THR A 41 6.81 26.29 5.32
CA THR A 41 6.94 25.13 4.42
C THR A 41 8.30 25.12 3.75
N ASP A 42 8.79 26.26 3.23
CA ASP A 42 10.12 26.32 2.63
C ASP A 42 11.25 26.03 3.64
N THR A 43 11.09 26.46 4.91
CA THR A 43 12.05 26.13 5.98
C THR A 43 11.82 24.75 6.60
N PHE A 44 10.58 24.26 6.62
CA PHE A 44 10.25 22.95 7.16
C PHE A 44 10.81 21.84 6.26
N TRP A 45 10.63 21.96 4.94
CA TRP A 45 11.20 21.00 3.98
C TRP A 45 12.72 21.00 3.98
N LEU A 46 13.37 22.15 4.16
CA LEU A 46 14.84 22.22 4.20
C LEU A 46 15.43 21.80 5.55
N ASN A 47 14.71 22.02 6.66
CA ASN A 47 15.20 21.66 7.99
C ASN A 47 14.91 20.20 8.35
N ASP A 48 13.80 19.61 7.89
CA ASP A 48 13.54 18.18 8.11
C ASP A 48 14.44 17.27 7.26
N ILE A 49 14.85 17.73 6.06
CA ILE A 49 15.89 17.05 5.28
C ILE A 49 17.27 17.11 5.97
N VAL A 50 17.50 18.11 6.83
CA VAL A 50 18.80 18.28 7.51
C VAL A 50 18.81 17.72 8.93
N ASP A 51 17.63 17.58 9.58
CA ASP A 51 17.53 17.19 10.99
C ASP A 51 16.83 15.85 11.24
N SER A 52 16.45 15.09 10.19
CA SER A 52 16.30 13.66 10.32
C SER A 52 17.68 13.08 10.54
N SER A 53 18.10 12.99 11.78
CA SER A 53 19.26 12.21 12.21
C SER A 53 18.94 10.71 12.21
N THR A 54 18.30 10.21 11.14
CA THR A 54 18.73 8.93 10.60
C THR A 54 20.17 9.20 10.19
N PRO A 55 21.19 8.47 10.69
CA PRO A 55 22.49 8.59 10.13
C PRO A 55 22.31 8.30 8.64
N THR A 56 22.49 9.34 7.80
CA THR A 56 22.81 9.11 6.40
C THR A 56 23.84 8.01 6.47
N PRO A 57 23.61 6.82 5.89
CA PRO A 57 24.64 5.81 5.89
C PRO A 57 25.84 6.54 5.31
N THR A 58 26.80 6.81 6.17
CA THR A 58 28.06 7.40 5.75
C THR A 58 28.46 6.49 4.63
N ALA A 59 28.57 7.02 3.41
CA ALA A 59 29.00 6.23 2.29
C ALA A 59 30.27 5.55 2.78
N GLN A 60 30.13 4.31 3.22
CA GLN A 60 31.27 3.49 3.53
C GLN A 60 31.96 3.47 2.19
N VAL A 61 33.14 4.05 2.14
CA VAL A 61 34.04 3.82 1.05
C VAL A 61 34.04 2.31 0.94
N LEU A 62 33.35 1.81 -0.10
CA LEU A 62 33.32 0.39 -0.37
C LEU A 62 34.77 0.01 -0.49
N GLU A 63 35.32 -0.63 0.55
CA GLU A 63 36.59 -1.32 0.41
C GLU A 63 36.37 -2.18 -0.83
N THR A 64 37.27 -2.07 -1.80
CA THR A 64 37.21 -2.87 -3.01
C THR A 64 37.39 -4.31 -2.58
N TRP A 65 36.26 -4.98 -2.30
CA TRP A 65 36.21 -6.39 -2.01
C TRP A 65 36.74 -7.10 -3.24
N GLN A 66 37.84 -7.81 -3.08
CA GLN A 66 38.30 -8.73 -4.09
C GLN A 66 37.32 -9.92 -4.05
N VAL A 67 36.30 -9.89 -4.92
CA VAL A 67 35.34 -10.97 -5.06
C VAL A 67 36.09 -12.21 -5.52
N THR A 68 36.13 -13.24 -4.71
CA THR A 68 36.68 -14.54 -5.08
C THR A 68 35.66 -15.36 -5.86
N GLU A 69 36.10 -16.37 -6.66
CA GLU A 69 35.16 -17.29 -7.32
C GLU A 69 34.26 -18.03 -6.30
N GLU A 70 34.79 -18.29 -5.09
CA GLU A 70 34.05 -18.95 -4.00
C GLU A 70 32.94 -18.04 -3.43
N ASP A 71 33.17 -16.72 -3.35
CA ASP A 71 32.15 -15.74 -2.94
C ASP A 71 31.02 -15.65 -3.97
N ILE A 72 31.32 -15.73 -5.25
CA ILE A 72 30.30 -15.72 -6.33
C ILE A 72 29.43 -16.96 -6.24
N ASP A 73 30.00 -18.15 -5.99
CA ASP A 73 29.21 -19.38 -5.86
C ASP A 73 28.26 -19.36 -4.66
N LEU A 74 28.68 -18.80 -3.53
CA LEU A 74 27.83 -18.65 -2.35
C LEU A 74 26.69 -17.65 -2.57
N ASP A 75 26.96 -16.53 -3.20
CA ASP A 75 25.95 -15.52 -3.51
C ASP A 75 24.90 -16.06 -4.50
N VAL A 76 25.34 -16.82 -5.52
CA VAL A 76 24.40 -17.49 -6.45
C VAL A 76 23.56 -18.55 -5.75
N GLN A 77 24.12 -19.28 -4.77
CA GLN A 77 23.35 -20.23 -3.97
C GLN A 77 22.32 -19.53 -3.08
N ASN A 78 22.72 -18.42 -2.42
CA ASN A 78 21.79 -17.63 -1.61
C ASN A 78 20.66 -17.05 -2.46
N LEU A 79 20.98 -16.49 -3.63
CA LEU A 79 19.96 -15.97 -4.55
C LEU A 79 18.96 -17.06 -4.97
N ARG A 80 19.44 -18.26 -5.32
CA ARG A 80 18.57 -19.38 -5.65
C ARG A 80 17.69 -19.81 -4.49
N LEU A 81 18.26 -19.86 -3.26
CA LEU A 81 17.47 -20.20 -2.08
C LEU A 81 16.38 -19.18 -1.81
N LEU A 82 16.65 -17.88 -2.00
CA LEU A 82 15.67 -16.81 -1.83
C LEU A 82 14.57 -16.89 -2.90
N ASP A 83 14.94 -17.29 -4.11
CA ASP A 83 14.00 -17.47 -5.21
C ASP A 83 13.14 -18.75 -5.06
N GLU A 84 13.74 -19.85 -4.57
CA GLU A 84 13.06 -21.12 -4.38
C GLU A 84 12.18 -21.18 -3.12
N VAL A 85 12.43 -20.35 -2.11
CA VAL A 85 11.65 -20.35 -0.87
C VAL A 85 10.32 -19.64 -1.10
N GLU A 86 9.25 -20.33 -0.78
CA GLU A 86 7.92 -19.74 -0.67
C GLU A 86 7.67 -19.33 0.77
N VAL A 87 7.22 -18.09 0.98
CA VAL A 87 6.78 -17.60 2.28
C VAL A 87 5.39 -18.19 2.53
N PRO A 88 5.16 -18.90 3.64
CA PRO A 88 3.86 -19.51 3.88
C PRO A 88 2.80 -18.45 4.17
N GLU A 89 1.67 -18.54 3.51
CA GLU A 89 0.48 -17.82 3.94
C GLU A 89 0.12 -18.15 5.38
N ASN A 90 -0.46 -17.19 6.10
CA ASN A 90 -1.00 -17.46 7.42
C ASN A 90 -2.34 -18.22 7.32
N ASP A 91 -2.61 -19.03 8.33
CA ASP A 91 -3.94 -19.60 8.59
C ASP A 91 -4.47 -19.00 9.90
N PRO A 92 -5.44 -18.08 9.84
CA PRO A 92 -5.98 -17.43 11.05
C PRO A 92 -6.57 -18.43 12.05
N ALA A 93 -7.13 -19.53 11.60
CA ALA A 93 -7.67 -20.57 12.49
C ALA A 93 -6.54 -21.36 13.18
N ASP A 94 -5.44 -21.65 12.48
CA ASP A 94 -4.25 -22.25 13.05
C ASP A 94 -3.56 -21.28 14.03
N LEU A 95 -3.38 -20.02 13.64
CA LEU A 95 -2.82 -18.97 14.51
C LEU A 95 -3.63 -18.83 15.81
N ALA A 96 -4.95 -18.71 15.71
CA ALA A 96 -5.83 -18.66 16.88
C ALA A 96 -5.71 -19.92 17.75
N GLY A 97 -5.52 -21.07 17.12
CA GLY A 97 -5.28 -22.36 17.81
C GLY A 97 -3.96 -22.39 18.56
N ARG A 98 -2.87 -22.03 17.89
CA ARG A 98 -1.50 -22.06 18.44
C ARG A 98 -1.24 -20.95 19.45
N LEU A 99 -1.72 -19.75 19.17
CA LEU A 99 -1.37 -18.56 19.93
C LEU A 99 -2.41 -18.20 21.00
N ALA A 100 -3.72 -18.33 20.69
CA ALA A 100 -4.80 -17.99 21.63
C ALA A 100 -5.51 -19.20 22.24
N GLY A 101 -5.18 -20.43 21.83
CA GLY A 101 -5.79 -21.66 22.33
C GLY A 101 -7.23 -21.90 21.90
N VAL A 102 -7.72 -21.17 20.91
CA VAL A 102 -9.03 -21.32 20.29
C VAL A 102 -9.03 -22.59 19.43
N LYS A 103 -10.07 -23.40 19.55
CA LYS A 103 -10.14 -24.70 18.84
C LYS A 103 -11.38 -24.78 17.99
N ASN A 104 -11.23 -25.45 16.85
CA ASN A 104 -12.31 -25.73 15.91
C ASN A 104 -13.00 -24.43 15.43
N VAL A 105 -12.21 -23.48 14.95
CA VAL A 105 -12.74 -22.31 14.25
C VAL A 105 -13.43 -22.79 12.97
N PRO A 106 -14.73 -22.50 12.78
CA PRO A 106 -15.40 -22.84 11.53
C PRO A 106 -14.88 -21.97 10.37
N GLU A 107 -15.04 -22.45 9.15
CA GLU A 107 -14.70 -21.70 7.94
C GLU A 107 -15.66 -20.51 7.72
N THR A 108 -16.94 -20.66 8.08
CA THR A 108 -17.97 -19.63 7.92
C THR A 108 -18.60 -19.28 9.27
N ALA A 109 -19.13 -18.06 9.37
CA ALA A 109 -19.83 -17.50 10.52
C ALA A 109 -21.22 -16.97 10.10
N PRO A 110 -22.19 -17.87 9.75
CA PRO A 110 -23.47 -17.46 9.21
C PRO A 110 -24.20 -16.43 10.10
N ASP A 111 -24.66 -15.34 9.51
CA ASP A 111 -25.42 -14.31 10.23
C ASP A 111 -26.90 -14.71 10.33
N PRO A 112 -27.41 -15.04 11.55
CA PRO A 112 -28.81 -15.48 11.72
C PRO A 112 -29.84 -14.39 11.45
N ASP A 113 -29.42 -13.12 11.41
CA ASP A 113 -30.30 -11.98 11.20
C ASP A 113 -30.42 -11.59 9.71
N ALA A 114 -29.56 -12.14 8.85
CA ALA A 114 -29.64 -11.95 7.39
C ALA A 114 -30.81 -12.75 6.77
N PRO A 115 -31.40 -12.30 5.65
CA PRO A 115 -31.16 -11.03 4.96
C PRO A 115 -31.79 -9.82 5.65
N TYR A 116 -31.10 -8.69 5.58
CA TYR A 116 -31.55 -7.47 6.25
C TYR A 116 -32.53 -6.63 5.43
N SER A 117 -33.35 -5.84 6.13
CA SER A 117 -34.27 -4.87 5.51
C SER A 117 -33.95 -3.45 5.96
N VAL A 118 -34.22 -2.47 5.10
CA VAL A 118 -34.03 -1.04 5.40
C VAL A 118 -34.68 -0.69 6.75
N GLY A 119 -33.90 -0.02 7.60
CA GLY A 119 -34.28 0.32 8.98
C GLY A 119 -33.74 -0.64 10.04
N ALA A 120 -33.11 -1.75 9.66
CA ALA A 120 -32.39 -2.61 10.61
C ALA A 120 -31.24 -1.82 11.25
N SER A 121 -30.92 -2.15 12.51
CA SER A 121 -29.78 -1.58 13.24
C SER A 121 -28.75 -2.68 13.51
N LYS A 122 -27.46 -2.36 13.28
CA LYS A 122 -26.32 -3.23 13.57
C LYS A 122 -25.12 -2.36 13.95
N SER A 123 -24.27 -2.85 14.82
CA SER A 123 -22.99 -2.18 15.11
C SER A 123 -21.86 -2.93 14.44
N PHE A 124 -20.93 -2.20 13.85
CA PHE A 124 -19.73 -2.75 13.21
C PHE A 124 -18.49 -2.31 13.96
N TRP A 125 -17.50 -3.19 14.03
CA TRP A 125 -16.14 -2.81 14.37
C TRP A 125 -15.57 -1.93 13.26
N VAL A 126 -15.03 -0.80 13.64
CA VAL A 126 -14.37 0.15 12.74
C VAL A 126 -13.05 0.57 13.37
N THR A 127 -11.98 0.40 12.63
CA THR A 127 -10.64 0.81 13.04
C THR A 127 -10.39 2.25 12.60
N ASN A 128 -9.96 3.10 13.54
CA ASN A 128 -9.46 4.42 13.21
C ASN A 128 -7.99 4.29 12.77
N THR A 129 -7.73 4.47 11.49
CA THR A 129 -6.41 4.26 10.85
C THR A 129 -5.31 5.20 11.35
N SER A 130 -5.67 6.32 11.99
CA SER A 130 -4.68 7.24 12.57
C SER A 130 -4.24 6.86 13.98
N THR A 131 -5.04 6.06 14.69
CA THR A 131 -4.77 5.65 16.08
C THR A 131 -4.65 4.14 16.24
N ASN A 132 -4.98 3.40 15.19
CA ASN A 132 -5.06 1.94 15.15
C ASN A 132 -5.98 1.34 16.23
N ILE A 133 -7.04 2.08 16.62
CA ILE A 133 -7.98 1.66 17.65
C ILE A 133 -9.31 1.27 17.01
N SER A 134 -9.73 0.03 17.23
CA SER A 134 -11.02 -0.49 16.82
C SER A 134 -12.13 -0.11 17.81
N SER A 135 -13.29 0.27 17.31
CA SER A 135 -14.45 0.61 18.12
C SER A 135 -15.76 0.24 17.44
N LEU A 136 -16.76 -0.16 18.24
CA LEU A 136 -18.09 -0.45 17.72
C LEU A 136 -18.84 0.84 17.32
N ARG A 137 -19.27 0.91 16.07
CA ARG A 137 -20.06 2.01 15.51
C ARG A 137 -21.51 1.58 15.27
N PRO A 138 -22.48 2.20 15.94
CA PRO A 138 -23.90 1.91 15.69
C PRO A 138 -24.33 2.49 14.35
N THR A 139 -24.98 1.65 13.54
CA THR A 139 -25.46 2.02 12.21
C THR A 139 -26.90 1.62 11.99
N VAL A 140 -27.49 2.18 10.94
CA VAL A 140 -28.81 1.80 10.44
C VAL A 140 -28.73 1.53 8.95
N LEU A 141 -29.29 0.42 8.50
CA LEU A 141 -29.39 0.09 7.09
C LEU A 141 -30.30 1.09 6.36
N ARG A 142 -29.76 1.84 5.42
CA ARG A 142 -30.46 2.94 4.72
C ARG A 142 -30.82 2.62 3.29
N TYR A 143 -30.10 1.70 2.65
CA TYR A 143 -30.40 1.27 1.29
C TYR A 143 -29.96 -0.19 1.08
N VAL A 144 -30.63 -0.89 0.16
CA VAL A 144 -30.32 -2.28 -0.19
C VAL A 144 -30.39 -2.39 -1.71
N THR A 145 -29.38 -2.99 -2.30
CA THR A 145 -29.37 -3.41 -3.72
C THR A 145 -29.45 -4.93 -3.82
N ASN A 146 -29.24 -5.53 -4.97
CA ASN A 146 -29.21 -6.99 -5.08
C ASN A 146 -27.90 -7.59 -4.54
N HIS A 147 -26.83 -6.78 -4.48
CA HIS A 147 -25.49 -7.25 -4.12
C HIS A 147 -24.87 -6.51 -2.93
N ALA A 148 -25.54 -5.48 -2.38
CA ALA A 148 -24.97 -4.72 -1.27
C ALA A 148 -26.00 -4.16 -0.28
N TYR A 149 -25.57 -4.07 0.98
CA TYR A 149 -26.21 -3.35 2.07
C TYR A 149 -25.45 -2.06 2.34
N PHE A 150 -26.16 -0.93 2.40
CA PHE A 150 -25.59 0.37 2.72
C PHE A 150 -25.99 0.80 4.13
N TRP A 151 -25.05 0.64 5.05
CA TRP A 151 -25.18 0.96 6.45
C TRP A 151 -24.63 2.36 6.74
N VAL A 152 -25.37 3.18 7.47
CA VAL A 152 -24.96 4.55 7.77
C VAL A 152 -24.95 4.74 9.28
N GLY A 153 -23.87 5.34 9.80
CA GLY A 153 -23.72 5.69 11.21
C GLY A 153 -24.88 6.52 11.73
N GLU A 154 -25.33 6.23 12.96
CA GLU A 154 -26.47 6.96 13.55
C GLU A 154 -26.18 8.46 13.74
N ASP A 155 -24.94 8.84 13.87
CA ASP A 155 -24.43 10.20 14.03
C ASP A 155 -24.07 10.90 12.71
N VAL A 156 -24.14 10.18 11.57
CA VAL A 156 -23.76 10.71 10.26
C VAL A 156 -24.94 11.46 9.61
N ASN A 157 -24.68 12.69 9.17
CA ASN A 157 -25.62 13.43 8.37
C ASN A 157 -25.37 13.20 6.87
N PHE A 158 -26.37 12.73 6.17
CA PHE A 158 -26.29 12.44 4.74
C PHE A 158 -27.60 12.79 4.02
N ARG A 159 -27.56 12.83 2.68
CA ARG A 159 -28.76 12.95 1.86
C ARG A 159 -29.11 11.58 1.29
N GLN A 160 -30.37 11.18 1.44
CA GLN A 160 -30.85 9.88 0.96
C GLN A 160 -30.70 9.74 -0.57
N ASP A 161 -30.89 10.84 -1.32
CA ASP A 161 -30.77 10.82 -2.78
C ASP A 161 -29.31 10.56 -3.22
N ASP A 162 -28.33 11.09 -2.49
CA ASP A 162 -26.89 10.90 -2.79
C ASP A 162 -26.47 9.46 -2.47
N LEU A 163 -26.92 8.92 -1.33
CA LEU A 163 -26.70 7.51 -0.97
C LEU A 163 -27.31 6.56 -2.01
N GLN A 164 -28.54 6.84 -2.45
CA GLN A 164 -29.18 6.04 -3.49
C GLN A 164 -28.40 6.12 -4.81
N ALA A 165 -27.94 7.30 -5.21
CA ALA A 165 -27.16 7.46 -6.44
C ALA A 165 -25.84 6.67 -6.40
N LEU A 166 -25.14 6.70 -5.25
CA LEU A 166 -23.93 5.90 -5.02
C LEU A 166 -24.25 4.40 -5.10
N ALA A 167 -25.28 3.96 -4.40
CA ALA A 167 -25.69 2.56 -4.36
C ALA A 167 -26.13 2.02 -5.73
N ASP A 168 -26.90 2.80 -6.47
CA ASP A 168 -27.35 2.44 -7.82
C ASP A 168 -26.16 2.42 -8.80
N THR A 169 -25.15 3.27 -8.61
CA THR A 169 -23.91 3.26 -9.40
C THR A 169 -23.05 2.04 -9.08
N PHE A 170 -22.92 1.69 -7.79
CA PHE A 170 -22.26 0.46 -7.40
C PHE A 170 -22.91 -0.75 -8.06
N GLU A 171 -24.22 -0.93 -7.88
CA GLU A 171 -24.97 -2.06 -8.39
C GLU A 171 -24.90 -2.21 -9.91
N ASN A 172 -25.02 -1.10 -10.65
CA ASN A 172 -25.23 -1.15 -12.09
C ASN A 172 -23.97 -0.86 -12.93
N HIS A 173 -22.91 -0.37 -12.30
CA HIS A 173 -21.68 -0.01 -13.00
C HIS A 173 -20.43 -0.58 -12.33
N ILE A 174 -20.13 -0.21 -11.07
CA ILE A 174 -18.86 -0.60 -10.43
C ILE A 174 -18.79 -2.10 -10.21
N TYR A 175 -19.80 -2.70 -9.60
CA TYR A 175 -19.86 -4.13 -9.30
C TYR A 175 -19.67 -5.00 -10.56
N PRO A 176 -20.45 -4.82 -11.65
CA PRO A 176 -20.27 -5.65 -12.84
C PRO A 176 -18.96 -5.36 -13.58
N THR A 177 -18.49 -4.11 -13.63
CA THR A 177 -17.25 -3.74 -14.34
C THR A 177 -16.03 -4.34 -13.65
N THR A 178 -15.94 -4.18 -12.33
CA THR A 178 -14.81 -4.69 -11.55
C THR A 178 -14.78 -6.22 -11.56
N ARG A 179 -15.92 -6.87 -11.39
CA ARG A 179 -16.00 -8.35 -11.48
C ARG A 179 -15.70 -8.90 -12.87
N GLU A 180 -16.09 -8.21 -13.92
CA GLU A 180 -15.76 -8.65 -15.29
C GLU A 180 -14.25 -8.65 -15.53
N PHE A 181 -13.53 -7.75 -14.88
CA PHE A 181 -12.08 -7.62 -15.07
C PHE A 181 -11.29 -8.45 -14.06
N PHE A 182 -11.58 -8.36 -12.77
CA PHE A 182 -10.76 -8.94 -11.70
C PHE A 182 -11.27 -10.29 -11.17
N GLY A 183 -12.44 -10.74 -11.55
CA GLY A 183 -13.08 -11.92 -10.98
C GLY A 183 -14.10 -11.55 -9.91
N SER A 184 -14.47 -12.51 -9.07
CA SER A 184 -15.46 -12.29 -8.02
C SER A 184 -14.83 -12.28 -6.63
N GLU A 185 -15.39 -11.49 -5.75
CA GLU A 185 -15.21 -11.59 -4.30
C GLU A 185 -15.67 -12.97 -3.78
N TRP A 186 -15.30 -13.28 -2.55
CA TRP A 186 -15.84 -14.46 -1.88
C TRP A 186 -17.38 -14.35 -1.74
N THR A 187 -18.12 -15.22 -2.43
CA THR A 187 -19.57 -15.20 -2.39
C THR A 187 -20.11 -16.64 -2.28
N PRO A 188 -21.03 -16.96 -1.37
CA PRO A 188 -21.85 -16.04 -0.52
C PRO A 188 -21.12 -15.47 0.69
N GLY A 189 -19.80 -15.67 0.84
CA GLY A 189 -18.99 -15.05 1.87
C GLY A 189 -18.96 -15.81 3.20
N ILE A 190 -18.26 -15.21 4.16
CA ILE A 190 -18.09 -15.79 5.49
C ILE A 190 -19.41 -15.91 6.25
N ASP A 191 -20.34 -15.00 6.04
CA ASP A 191 -21.66 -14.97 6.72
C ASP A 191 -22.75 -15.75 5.99
N GLU A 192 -22.44 -16.36 4.84
CA GLU A 192 -23.35 -17.06 3.94
C GLU A 192 -24.47 -16.16 3.35
N ASP A 193 -24.30 -14.82 3.37
CA ASP A 193 -25.16 -13.84 2.69
C ASP A 193 -24.39 -13.21 1.50
N PRO A 194 -24.90 -13.28 0.25
CA PRO A 194 -24.17 -12.79 -0.92
C PRO A 194 -24.07 -11.25 -1.02
N HIS A 195 -24.51 -10.51 -0.01
CA HIS A 195 -24.44 -9.05 -0.02
C HIS A 195 -23.14 -8.55 0.60
N ILE A 196 -22.50 -7.63 -0.09
CA ILE A 196 -21.37 -6.85 0.43
C ILE A 196 -21.90 -5.78 1.40
N TYR A 197 -21.23 -5.60 2.51
CA TYR A 197 -21.58 -4.59 3.51
C TYR A 197 -20.76 -3.32 3.29
N ILE A 198 -21.43 -2.22 2.98
CA ILE A 198 -20.81 -0.90 2.81
C ILE A 198 -21.20 -0.04 4.00
N VAL A 199 -20.20 0.28 4.85
CA VAL A 199 -20.39 0.94 6.13
C VAL A 199 -19.88 2.38 6.04
N TYR A 200 -20.79 3.36 6.09
CA TYR A 200 -20.49 4.79 6.00
C TYR A 200 -20.57 5.44 7.37
N VAL A 201 -19.43 5.74 7.98
CA VAL A 201 -19.31 6.22 9.37
C VAL A 201 -18.29 7.34 9.49
N SER A 202 -18.34 8.12 10.57
CA SER A 202 -17.35 9.16 10.90
C SER A 202 -16.20 8.58 11.72
N ASP A 203 -15.11 9.35 11.84
CA ASP A 203 -13.95 9.07 12.72
C ASP A 203 -13.21 7.76 12.34
N VAL A 204 -13.01 7.57 11.04
CA VAL A 204 -12.27 6.43 10.48
C VAL A 204 -10.76 6.71 10.41
N GLY A 205 -10.35 7.96 10.55
CA GLY A 205 -8.96 8.41 10.52
C GLY A 205 -8.76 9.67 9.69
N LEU A 206 -7.67 10.37 9.95
CA LEU A 206 -7.32 11.59 9.22
C LEU A 206 -6.77 11.21 7.83
N GLY A 207 -7.39 11.74 6.78
CA GLY A 207 -6.95 11.49 5.40
C GLY A 207 -7.39 10.17 4.79
N THR A 208 -7.95 9.25 5.57
CA THR A 208 -8.49 7.99 5.06
C THR A 208 -9.87 8.23 4.44
N ALA A 209 -10.04 7.85 3.18
CA ALA A 209 -11.32 7.93 2.47
C ALA A 209 -12.22 6.73 2.74
N GLY A 210 -11.65 5.54 2.76
CA GLY A 210 -12.25 4.27 3.06
C GLY A 210 -11.18 3.21 3.23
N TYR A 211 -11.57 1.99 3.54
CA TYR A 211 -10.70 0.83 3.53
C TYR A 211 -11.48 -0.48 3.41
N PHE A 212 -10.89 -1.46 2.77
CA PHE A 212 -11.18 -2.88 2.94
C PHE A 212 -10.26 -3.44 4.04
N SER A 213 -10.75 -4.39 4.82
CA SER A 213 -9.94 -5.14 5.80
C SER A 213 -10.19 -6.63 5.62
N SER A 214 -9.14 -7.37 5.31
CA SER A 214 -9.17 -8.85 5.25
C SER A 214 -9.64 -9.47 6.57
N GLY A 215 -9.34 -8.81 7.69
CA GLY A 215 -9.78 -9.20 9.02
C GLY A 215 -11.30 -9.34 9.17
N ASP A 216 -12.08 -8.58 8.39
CA ASP A 216 -13.55 -8.67 8.42
C ASP A 216 -14.09 -9.95 7.79
N SER A 217 -13.33 -10.59 6.90
CA SER A 217 -13.63 -11.88 6.31
C SER A 217 -13.01 -13.07 7.08
N ILE A 218 -12.42 -12.84 8.24
CA ILE A 218 -11.93 -13.87 9.16
C ILE A 218 -13.03 -14.19 10.19
N HIS A 219 -13.14 -15.46 10.59
CA HIS A 219 -14.13 -15.86 11.59
C HIS A 219 -13.91 -15.14 12.94
N PRO A 220 -14.93 -14.53 13.58
CA PRO A 220 -14.80 -13.76 14.82
C PRO A 220 -14.23 -14.52 16.03
N LEU A 221 -14.12 -15.85 15.97
CA LEU A 221 -13.39 -16.64 16.96
C LEU A 221 -11.87 -16.60 16.75
N ALA A 222 -11.40 -16.30 15.54
CA ALA A 222 -9.99 -16.21 15.22
C ALA A 222 -9.48 -14.77 15.28
N TYR A 223 -10.32 -13.79 15.00
CA TYR A 223 -9.97 -12.38 15.05
C TYR A 223 -11.04 -11.57 15.82
N GLU A 224 -10.65 -10.93 16.93
CA GLU A 224 -11.56 -10.28 17.89
C GLU A 224 -12.38 -9.14 17.26
N TYR A 225 -11.77 -8.37 16.36
CA TYR A 225 -12.41 -7.21 15.73
C TYR A 225 -13.02 -7.50 14.36
N SER A 226 -13.09 -8.78 13.97
CA SER A 226 -13.77 -9.18 12.75
C SER A 226 -15.26 -8.87 12.83
N ASN A 227 -15.78 -8.32 11.75
CA ASN A 227 -17.22 -8.18 11.57
C ASN A 227 -17.89 -9.47 11.06
N GLY A 228 -17.12 -10.41 10.52
CA GLY A 228 -17.60 -11.65 9.92
C GLY A 228 -18.47 -11.40 8.68
N HIS A 229 -18.05 -10.47 7.85
CA HIS A 229 -18.73 -10.07 6.61
C HIS A 229 -17.73 -9.63 5.54
N GLU A 230 -18.08 -9.77 4.27
CA GLU A 230 -17.45 -9.07 3.16
C GLU A 230 -17.83 -7.59 3.25
N LEU A 231 -16.89 -6.77 3.78
CA LEU A 231 -17.20 -5.42 4.21
C LEU A 231 -16.10 -4.44 3.79
N PHE A 232 -16.49 -3.21 3.49
CA PHE A 232 -15.59 -2.07 3.48
C PHE A 232 -16.21 -0.84 4.13
N VAL A 233 -15.34 -0.03 4.72
CA VAL A 233 -15.69 1.13 5.52
C VAL A 233 -15.40 2.41 4.74
N PHE A 234 -16.34 3.35 4.75
CA PHE A 234 -16.18 4.69 4.20
C PHE A 234 -16.18 5.74 5.30
N ASN A 235 -15.24 6.66 5.19
CA ASN A 235 -15.12 7.79 6.10
C ASN A 235 -16.05 8.93 5.70
N ALA A 236 -17.13 9.12 6.42
CA ALA A 236 -18.10 10.19 6.17
C ALA A 236 -17.49 11.61 6.30
N ASP A 237 -16.36 11.73 6.98
CA ASP A 237 -15.66 13.01 7.16
C ASP A 237 -14.85 13.40 5.91
N ASN A 238 -14.40 12.43 5.11
CA ASN A 238 -13.50 12.62 3.97
C ASN A 238 -14.12 12.25 2.61
N SER A 239 -15.19 11.46 2.59
CA SER A 239 -15.79 10.89 1.38
C SER A 239 -17.27 11.27 1.25
N PRO A 240 -17.58 12.50 0.77
CA PRO A 240 -18.96 12.92 0.50
C PRO A 240 -19.62 12.00 -0.52
N LEU A 241 -20.87 11.58 -0.28
CA LEU A 241 -21.58 10.60 -1.12
C LEU A 241 -21.86 11.08 -2.56
N ASP A 242 -21.80 12.38 -2.84
CA ASP A 242 -22.01 12.98 -4.15
C ASP A 242 -20.70 13.35 -4.87
N ASP A 243 -19.53 13.04 -4.27
CA ASP A 243 -18.22 13.32 -4.87
C ASP A 243 -17.79 12.15 -5.77
N PRO A 244 -17.43 12.39 -7.05
CA PRO A 244 -16.84 11.36 -7.91
C PRO A 244 -15.63 10.62 -7.31
N PHE A 245 -14.87 11.28 -6.44
CA PHE A 245 -13.78 10.65 -5.68
C PHE A 245 -14.29 9.47 -4.84
N THR A 246 -15.41 9.63 -4.14
CA THR A 246 -16.01 8.54 -3.32
C THR A 246 -16.40 7.33 -4.16
N TYR A 247 -16.84 7.54 -5.38
CA TYR A 247 -17.13 6.45 -6.33
C TYR A 247 -15.86 5.74 -6.79
N GLY A 248 -14.77 6.50 -6.98
CA GLY A 248 -13.45 5.94 -7.28
C GLY A 248 -12.94 5.06 -6.15
N VAL A 249 -13.01 5.56 -4.90
CA VAL A 249 -12.65 4.78 -3.70
C VAL A 249 -13.51 3.50 -3.60
N LEU A 250 -14.79 3.56 -3.96
CA LEU A 250 -15.66 2.38 -3.95
C LEU A 250 -15.19 1.30 -4.94
N ALA A 251 -14.70 1.69 -6.11
CA ALA A 251 -14.13 0.76 -7.10
C ALA A 251 -12.75 0.22 -6.65
N HIS A 252 -11.97 1.03 -5.95
CA HIS A 252 -10.68 0.69 -5.36
C HIS A 252 -10.83 -0.38 -4.27
N GLU A 253 -11.64 -0.10 -3.24
CA GLU A 253 -11.86 -1.03 -2.13
C GLU A 253 -12.50 -2.35 -2.57
N PHE A 254 -13.37 -2.30 -3.57
CA PHE A 254 -13.98 -3.52 -4.10
C PHE A 254 -12.96 -4.39 -4.85
N GLN A 255 -11.97 -3.80 -5.49
CA GLN A 255 -10.88 -4.56 -6.11
C GLN A 255 -10.03 -5.26 -5.05
N HIS A 256 -9.68 -4.58 -3.94
CA HIS A 256 -8.98 -5.20 -2.82
C HIS A 256 -9.70 -6.45 -2.30
N MET A 257 -11.02 -6.37 -2.10
CA MET A 257 -11.84 -7.49 -1.66
C MET A 257 -11.78 -8.69 -2.64
N ILE A 258 -11.83 -8.42 -3.94
CA ILE A 258 -11.71 -9.44 -4.98
C ILE A 258 -10.30 -10.04 -4.98
N HIS A 259 -9.27 -9.20 -4.95
CA HIS A 259 -7.88 -9.64 -5.00
C HIS A 259 -7.55 -10.53 -3.81
N TRP A 260 -7.88 -10.09 -2.60
CA TRP A 260 -7.70 -10.87 -1.39
C TRP A 260 -8.33 -12.27 -1.45
N TYR A 261 -9.47 -12.40 -2.08
CA TYR A 261 -10.12 -13.71 -2.26
C TYR A 261 -9.36 -14.63 -3.23
N HIS A 262 -8.67 -14.07 -4.22
CA HIS A 262 -7.96 -14.84 -5.23
C HIS A 262 -6.49 -15.09 -4.87
N ASP A 263 -5.85 -14.13 -4.23
CA ASP A 263 -4.45 -14.13 -3.83
C ASP A 263 -4.27 -13.25 -2.58
N ARG A 264 -4.20 -13.89 -1.42
CA ARG A 264 -4.27 -13.21 -0.12
C ARG A 264 -2.98 -12.50 0.26
N ASP A 265 -1.85 -13.08 -0.11
CA ASP A 265 -0.52 -12.66 0.30
C ASP A 265 0.25 -11.90 -0.79
N GLU A 266 -0.46 -11.42 -1.83
CA GLU A 266 0.16 -10.59 -2.87
C GLU A 266 0.71 -9.30 -2.28
N PHE A 267 1.89 -8.89 -2.77
CA PHE A 267 2.56 -7.69 -2.28
C PHE A 267 1.74 -6.42 -2.49
N SER A 268 1.75 -5.56 -1.48
CA SER A 268 0.95 -4.31 -1.45
C SER A 268 1.10 -3.46 -2.70
N TRP A 269 2.31 -3.38 -3.30
CA TRP A 269 2.52 -2.57 -4.51
C TRP A 269 1.75 -3.10 -5.75
N VAL A 270 1.56 -4.41 -5.87
CA VAL A 270 0.74 -5.03 -6.93
C VAL A 270 -0.74 -4.83 -6.63
N ASN A 271 -1.13 -5.11 -5.39
CA ASN A 271 -2.51 -5.00 -4.92
C ASN A 271 -3.04 -3.57 -5.10
N GLU A 272 -2.31 -2.57 -4.61
CA GLU A 272 -2.65 -1.15 -4.76
C GLU A 272 -2.62 -0.69 -6.23
N GLY A 273 -1.66 -1.19 -7.00
CA GLY A 273 -1.60 -0.90 -8.44
C GLY A 273 -2.86 -1.34 -9.17
N PHE A 274 -3.37 -2.54 -8.90
CA PHE A 274 -4.62 -3.04 -9.48
C PHE A 274 -5.86 -2.31 -8.96
N SER A 275 -5.86 -1.85 -7.71
CA SER A 275 -6.95 -1.07 -7.16
C SER A 275 -7.08 0.30 -7.82
N GLU A 276 -5.95 0.95 -8.14
CA GLU A 276 -5.95 2.18 -8.94
C GLU A 276 -6.36 1.92 -10.40
N VAL A 277 -5.95 0.78 -11.00
CA VAL A 277 -6.46 0.35 -12.31
C VAL A 277 -7.97 0.14 -12.27
N SER A 278 -8.52 -0.45 -11.20
CA SER A 278 -9.98 -0.58 -11.02
C SER A 278 -10.68 0.77 -10.97
N THR A 279 -10.11 1.71 -10.22
CA THR A 279 -10.61 3.09 -10.18
C THR A 279 -10.71 3.68 -11.59
N TYR A 280 -9.64 3.57 -12.37
CA TYR A 280 -9.58 4.11 -13.72
C TYR A 280 -10.50 3.38 -14.71
N LEU A 281 -10.57 2.05 -14.67
CA LEU A 281 -11.46 1.22 -15.48
C LEU A 281 -12.95 1.57 -15.27
N ASN A 282 -13.31 1.99 -14.07
CA ASN A 282 -14.64 2.46 -13.72
C ASN A 282 -14.90 3.92 -14.14
N GLY A 283 -13.91 4.59 -14.77
CA GLY A 283 -14.03 5.95 -15.29
C GLY A 283 -13.83 7.05 -14.26
N TYR A 284 -13.18 6.74 -13.13
CA TYR A 284 -12.82 7.70 -12.08
C TYR A 284 -11.34 8.06 -12.15
N ASP A 285 -10.99 9.22 -11.58
CA ASP A 285 -9.60 9.70 -11.52
C ASP A 285 -8.85 8.97 -10.38
N PRO A 286 -7.74 8.28 -10.65
CA PRO A 286 -6.91 7.63 -9.64
C PRO A 286 -6.09 8.62 -8.78
N GLY A 287 -6.58 9.84 -8.54
CA GLY A 287 -6.03 10.80 -7.57
C GLY A 287 -4.77 11.55 -7.98
N GLY A 288 -4.30 11.42 -9.21
CA GLY A 288 -3.11 12.13 -9.71
C GLY A 288 -1.78 11.64 -9.11
N PHE A 289 -1.75 10.49 -8.48
CA PHE A 289 -0.55 9.85 -7.89
C PHE A 289 0.59 9.66 -8.90
N ALA A 290 0.25 9.37 -10.17
CA ALA A 290 1.22 9.26 -11.24
C ALA A 290 2.12 10.52 -11.39
N ASN A 291 1.60 11.72 -11.08
CA ASN A 291 2.39 12.95 -11.11
C ASN A 291 3.40 13.03 -9.96
N TYR A 292 3.09 12.47 -8.79
CA TYR A 292 4.04 12.40 -7.67
C TYR A 292 5.19 11.45 -8.00
N PHE A 293 4.90 10.29 -8.58
CA PHE A 293 5.93 9.41 -9.08
C PHE A 293 6.78 10.07 -10.18
N ALA A 294 6.15 10.75 -11.14
CA ALA A 294 6.86 11.46 -12.21
C ALA A 294 7.83 12.53 -11.67
N GLY A 295 7.54 13.11 -10.50
CA GLY A 295 8.41 14.05 -9.80
C GLY A 295 9.54 13.39 -8.99
N ASN A 296 9.43 12.10 -8.68
CA ASN A 296 10.41 11.34 -7.90
C ASN A 296 10.46 9.86 -8.37
N PRO A 297 11.08 9.58 -9.53
CA PRO A 297 11.09 8.23 -10.11
C PRO A 297 12.11 7.27 -9.47
N ASP A 298 13.05 7.78 -8.65
CA ASP A 298 14.00 6.94 -7.91
C ASP A 298 13.39 6.46 -6.59
N ILE A 299 12.30 5.68 -6.71
CA ILE A 299 11.72 4.92 -5.60
C ILE A 299 11.76 3.44 -5.94
N GLN A 300 11.81 2.59 -4.94
CA GLN A 300 11.74 1.15 -5.17
C GLN A 300 10.32 0.75 -5.54
N LEU A 301 10.10 0.35 -6.80
CA LEU A 301 8.77 -0.07 -7.28
C LEU A 301 8.16 -1.18 -6.40
N THR A 302 8.99 -2.13 -5.99
CA THR A 302 8.57 -3.35 -5.26
C THR A 302 8.48 -3.17 -3.76
N ASP A 303 8.59 -1.94 -3.25
CA ASP A 303 8.47 -1.63 -1.83
C ASP A 303 7.15 -0.91 -1.53
N TRP A 304 6.67 -1.07 -0.29
CA TRP A 304 5.51 -0.33 0.21
C TRP A 304 5.85 0.23 1.58
N PRO A 305 6.18 1.52 1.66
CA PRO A 305 6.65 2.11 2.92
C PRO A 305 5.52 2.32 3.92
N ASN A 306 5.79 2.06 5.21
CA ASN A 306 4.84 2.25 6.31
C ASN A 306 4.46 3.72 6.56
N ASN A 307 5.15 4.68 5.95
CA ASN A 307 4.85 6.10 6.08
C ASN A 307 3.92 6.56 4.96
N SER A 308 2.68 6.93 5.30
CA SER A 308 1.65 7.37 4.35
C SER A 308 2.04 8.55 3.45
N ASN A 309 2.97 9.40 3.86
CA ASN A 309 3.48 10.46 2.98
C ASN A 309 4.45 9.91 1.92
N ALA A 310 5.14 8.82 2.21
CA ALA A 310 6.04 8.17 1.26
C ALA A 310 5.27 7.30 0.26
N THR A 311 4.13 6.72 0.62
CA THR A 311 3.32 5.86 -0.28
C THR A 311 2.74 6.60 -1.48
N THR A 312 2.56 7.92 -1.42
CA THR A 312 1.94 8.70 -2.51
C THR A 312 2.60 8.48 -3.88
N ALA A 313 3.93 8.44 -3.93
CA ALA A 313 4.65 8.17 -5.18
C ALA A 313 4.59 6.69 -5.57
N HIS A 314 4.52 5.77 -4.59
CA HIS A 314 4.37 4.34 -4.83
C HIS A 314 3.01 4.00 -5.45
N TYR A 315 1.90 4.60 -5.00
CA TYR A 315 0.61 4.52 -5.70
C TYR A 315 0.73 4.86 -7.18
N GLY A 316 1.42 5.96 -7.50
CA GLY A 316 1.62 6.38 -8.88
C GLY A 316 2.50 5.43 -9.69
N ALA A 317 3.58 4.90 -9.10
CA ALA A 317 4.45 3.92 -9.74
C ALA A 317 3.71 2.61 -10.03
N SER A 318 3.03 2.08 -9.02
CA SER A 318 2.26 0.83 -9.11
C SER A 318 1.13 0.92 -10.11
N PHE A 319 0.35 2.01 -10.09
CA PHE A 319 -0.68 2.27 -11.08
C PHE A 319 -0.13 2.29 -12.50
N LEU A 320 0.91 3.10 -12.76
CA LEU A 320 1.52 3.19 -14.08
C LEU A 320 2.13 1.87 -14.54
N PHE A 321 2.72 1.09 -13.62
CA PHE A 321 3.26 -0.21 -13.96
C PHE A 321 2.16 -1.22 -14.34
N MET A 322 1.06 -1.27 -13.59
CA MET A 322 -0.06 -2.18 -13.88
C MET A 322 -0.84 -1.77 -15.14
N GLU A 323 -1.00 -0.46 -15.40
CA GLU A 323 -1.54 0.02 -16.69
C GLU A 323 -0.61 -0.35 -17.85
N TYR A 324 0.70 -0.20 -17.67
CA TYR A 324 1.68 -0.63 -18.68
C TYR A 324 1.65 -2.14 -18.89
N PHE A 325 1.53 -2.92 -17.83
CA PHE A 325 1.36 -4.37 -17.93
C PHE A 325 0.11 -4.73 -18.76
N LEU A 326 -1.02 -4.09 -18.45
CA LEU A 326 -2.28 -4.26 -19.20
C LEU A 326 -2.12 -3.90 -20.69
N ASP A 327 -1.49 -2.79 -20.99
CA ASP A 327 -1.27 -2.35 -22.38
C ASP A 327 -0.32 -3.28 -23.15
N ARG A 328 0.66 -3.85 -22.47
CA ARG A 328 1.66 -4.74 -23.08
C ARG A 328 1.17 -6.18 -23.25
N MET A 329 0.51 -6.70 -22.24
CA MET A 329 0.16 -8.13 -22.15
C MET A 329 -1.31 -8.40 -22.50
N GLY A 330 -2.16 -7.36 -22.46
CA GLY A 330 -3.58 -7.45 -22.73
C GLY A 330 -4.40 -7.95 -21.54
N LYS A 331 -5.73 -7.79 -21.68
CA LYS A 331 -6.70 -8.08 -20.62
C LYS A 331 -6.60 -9.50 -20.06
N GLU A 332 -6.52 -10.48 -20.93
CA GLU A 332 -6.55 -11.90 -20.54
C GLU A 332 -5.33 -12.31 -19.70
N VAL A 333 -4.15 -11.78 -19.99
CA VAL A 333 -2.94 -12.07 -19.22
C VAL A 333 -2.96 -11.29 -17.90
N THR A 334 -3.45 -10.05 -17.92
CA THR A 334 -3.62 -9.24 -16.70
C THR A 334 -4.60 -9.91 -15.73
N GLN A 335 -5.69 -10.47 -16.22
CA GLN A 335 -6.64 -11.23 -15.40
C GLN A 335 -6.02 -12.50 -14.77
N GLN A 336 -5.08 -13.14 -15.46
CA GLN A 336 -4.35 -14.29 -14.91
C GLN A 336 -3.40 -13.84 -13.79
N LEU A 337 -2.76 -12.68 -13.94
CA LEU A 337 -1.86 -12.16 -12.91
C LEU A 337 -2.58 -11.85 -11.60
N VAL A 338 -3.81 -11.32 -11.64
CA VAL A 338 -4.62 -11.01 -10.43
C VAL A 338 -4.87 -12.23 -9.53
N ALA A 339 -4.86 -13.41 -10.08
CA ALA A 339 -5.10 -14.68 -9.35
C ALA A 339 -3.89 -15.60 -9.41
N TYR A 340 -2.70 -15.06 -9.67
CA TYR A 340 -1.49 -15.88 -9.80
C TYR A 340 -0.85 -16.08 -8.42
N PRO A 341 -0.58 -17.32 -7.99
CA PRO A 341 -0.24 -17.62 -6.60
C PRO A 341 1.19 -17.23 -6.18
N ALA A 342 2.01 -16.69 -7.08
CA ALA A 342 3.35 -16.21 -6.75
C ALA A 342 3.40 -14.68 -6.87
N ASN A 343 3.98 -14.04 -5.89
CA ASN A 343 3.84 -12.60 -5.63
C ASN A 343 4.81 -11.74 -6.43
N GLY A 344 4.39 -10.53 -6.76
CA GLY A 344 5.22 -9.47 -7.33
C GLY A 344 5.87 -9.82 -8.66
N LEU A 345 7.13 -9.43 -8.84
CA LEU A 345 7.88 -9.71 -10.08
C LEU A 345 8.10 -11.20 -10.31
N LYS A 346 8.21 -11.99 -9.25
CA LYS A 346 8.31 -13.46 -9.35
C LYS A 346 7.05 -14.06 -9.98
N GLY A 347 5.88 -13.58 -9.59
CA GLY A 347 4.59 -13.96 -10.19
C GLY A 347 4.54 -13.63 -11.68
N ILE A 348 5.03 -12.45 -12.07
CA ILE A 348 5.13 -12.04 -13.47
C ILE A 348 6.07 -12.98 -14.25
N ASP A 349 7.25 -13.31 -13.72
CA ASP A 349 8.21 -14.21 -14.36
C ASP A 349 7.63 -15.59 -14.57
N GLN A 350 7.00 -16.18 -13.55
CA GLN A 350 6.39 -17.51 -13.64
C GLN A 350 5.21 -17.51 -14.61
N LEU A 351 4.36 -16.48 -14.59
CA LEU A 351 3.28 -16.33 -15.57
C LEU A 351 3.83 -16.23 -16.99
N PHE A 352 4.89 -15.45 -17.21
CA PHE A 352 5.54 -15.32 -18.53
C PHE A 352 6.13 -16.63 -19.01
N GLU A 353 6.74 -17.42 -18.13
CA GLU A 353 7.22 -18.76 -18.46
C GLU A 353 6.07 -19.69 -18.83
N GLU A 354 4.97 -19.69 -18.07
CA GLU A 354 3.80 -20.54 -18.31
C GLU A 354 3.14 -20.24 -19.67
N ILE A 355 2.93 -18.95 -19.98
CA ILE A 355 2.34 -18.55 -21.28
C ILE A 355 3.34 -18.49 -22.41
N GLN A 356 4.64 -18.76 -22.13
CA GLN A 356 5.74 -18.65 -23.08
C GLN A 356 5.83 -17.26 -23.73
N ALA A 357 5.73 -16.22 -22.91
CA ALA A 357 5.81 -14.84 -23.36
C ALA A 357 7.13 -14.55 -24.07
N GLN A 358 7.07 -13.85 -25.20
CA GLN A 358 8.24 -13.50 -25.99
C GLN A 358 8.19 -12.02 -26.37
N ASP A 359 9.34 -11.39 -26.33
CA ASP A 359 9.49 -10.05 -26.90
C ASP A 359 9.25 -10.07 -28.41
N LEU A 360 8.31 -9.26 -28.89
CA LEU A 360 7.88 -9.28 -30.28
C LEU A 360 8.94 -8.82 -31.28
N LEU A 361 9.96 -8.09 -30.83
CA LEU A 361 11.03 -7.60 -31.69
C LEU A 361 12.20 -8.56 -31.78
N THR A 362 12.56 -9.19 -30.67
CA THR A 362 13.71 -10.08 -30.58
C THR A 362 13.33 -11.55 -30.73
N GLY A 363 12.12 -11.92 -30.34
CA GLY A 363 11.66 -13.31 -30.24
C GLY A 363 12.26 -14.08 -29.07
N GLU A 364 12.98 -13.40 -28.18
CA GLU A 364 13.52 -14.00 -26.95
C GLU A 364 12.44 -14.08 -25.87
N PRO A 365 12.53 -15.03 -24.93
CA PRO A 365 11.65 -15.07 -23.76
C PRO A 365 11.67 -13.74 -23.00
N MET A 366 10.49 -13.28 -22.55
CA MET A 366 10.37 -12.09 -21.71
C MET A 366 10.52 -12.45 -20.24
N THR A 367 11.09 -11.51 -19.48
CA THR A 367 11.16 -11.53 -18.02
C THR A 367 10.46 -10.30 -17.44
N ALA A 368 10.17 -10.34 -16.13
CA ALA A 368 9.66 -9.18 -15.40
C ALA A 368 10.65 -8.00 -15.47
N ASP A 369 11.96 -8.28 -15.40
CA ASP A 369 13.00 -7.26 -15.53
C ASP A 369 12.98 -6.57 -16.91
N ASP A 370 12.73 -7.31 -18.00
CA ASP A 370 12.57 -6.72 -19.33
C ASP A 370 11.35 -5.78 -19.37
N LEU A 371 10.24 -6.19 -18.73
CA LEU A 371 9.04 -5.37 -18.66
C LEU A 371 9.27 -4.10 -17.84
N VAL A 372 9.93 -4.19 -16.68
CA VAL A 372 10.30 -3.03 -15.86
C VAL A 372 11.21 -2.07 -16.63
N LEU A 373 12.17 -2.60 -17.39
CA LEU A 373 13.05 -1.77 -18.22
C LEU A 373 12.27 -1.03 -19.32
N ASP A 374 11.40 -1.74 -20.02
CA ASP A 374 10.53 -1.14 -21.05
C ASP A 374 9.60 -0.08 -20.43
N TRP A 375 9.02 -0.36 -19.26
CA TRP A 375 8.20 0.59 -18.52
C TRP A 375 8.98 1.85 -18.10
N ALA A 376 10.20 1.69 -17.59
CA ALA A 376 11.07 2.81 -17.23
C ALA A 376 11.37 3.70 -18.45
N LEU A 377 11.61 3.10 -19.61
CA LEU A 377 11.80 3.84 -20.85
C LEU A 377 10.51 4.50 -21.33
N THR A 378 9.36 3.86 -21.15
CA THR A 378 8.05 4.39 -21.52
C THR A 378 7.75 5.69 -20.81
N ASN A 379 7.99 5.76 -19.50
CA ASN A 379 7.78 6.94 -18.68
C ASN A 379 8.54 8.20 -19.17
N TYR A 380 9.65 8.00 -19.86
CA TYR A 380 10.43 9.10 -20.44
C TYR A 380 10.08 9.38 -21.90
N ILE A 381 9.88 8.35 -22.71
CA ILE A 381 9.71 8.46 -24.16
C ILE A 381 8.30 8.96 -24.52
N LEU A 382 7.26 8.29 -24.05
CA LEU A 382 5.83 8.55 -24.34
C LEU A 382 5.60 8.86 -25.83
N ASP A 383 5.96 7.92 -26.72
CA ASP A 383 5.83 8.07 -28.17
C ASP A 383 5.51 6.71 -28.82
N PRO A 384 4.26 6.47 -29.26
CA PRO A 384 3.84 5.23 -29.88
C PRO A 384 4.49 4.96 -31.25
N THR A 385 5.25 5.91 -31.79
CA THR A 385 5.94 5.73 -33.09
C THR A 385 7.34 5.13 -32.93
N VAL A 386 7.83 4.99 -31.69
CA VAL A 386 9.13 4.43 -31.40
C VAL A 386 9.05 2.89 -31.33
N MET A 387 9.94 2.22 -32.06
CA MET A 387 10.03 0.76 -32.18
C MET A 387 8.69 0.13 -32.63
N ASP A 388 8.13 -0.78 -31.85
CA ASP A 388 6.84 -1.45 -32.10
C ASP A 388 5.64 -0.75 -31.43
N GLY A 389 5.86 0.43 -30.87
CA GLY A 389 4.84 1.20 -30.17
C GLY A 389 4.77 0.95 -28.67
N ARG A 390 5.71 0.15 -28.13
CA ARG A 390 5.74 -0.24 -26.70
C ARG A 390 5.93 0.91 -25.72
N PHE A 391 6.43 2.07 -26.18
CA PHE A 391 6.74 3.21 -25.32
C PHE A 391 5.60 4.23 -25.25
N ASP A 392 4.40 3.75 -24.91
CA ASP A 392 3.20 4.55 -24.75
C ASP A 392 2.24 3.89 -23.77
N TYR A 393 1.20 4.61 -23.36
CA TYR A 393 0.07 4.14 -22.56
C TYR A 393 -1.23 4.34 -23.34
N PRO A 394 -1.58 3.44 -24.27
CA PRO A 394 -2.82 3.56 -25.05
C PRO A 394 -4.08 3.60 -24.18
N SER A 395 -4.11 2.87 -23.07
CA SER A 395 -5.24 2.86 -22.13
C SER A 395 -5.27 4.10 -21.22
N TYR A 396 -4.10 4.72 -20.93
CA TYR A 396 -3.98 5.90 -20.07
C TYR A 396 -3.27 7.07 -20.80
N PRO A 397 -3.91 7.73 -21.76
CA PRO A 397 -3.27 8.76 -22.61
C PRO A 397 -2.85 10.03 -21.84
N ASP A 398 -3.33 10.22 -20.61
CA ASP A 398 -2.95 11.34 -19.74
C ASP A 398 -1.74 11.01 -18.84
N ALA A 399 -1.03 9.91 -19.11
CA ALA A 399 0.16 9.52 -18.37
C ALA A 399 1.19 10.67 -18.31
N PRO A 400 1.69 11.02 -17.12
CA PRO A 400 2.65 12.11 -16.97
C PRO A 400 4.00 11.71 -17.55
N ARG A 401 4.60 12.61 -18.31
CA ARG A 401 5.98 12.41 -18.78
C ARG A 401 6.98 12.69 -17.67
N ILE A 402 7.89 11.78 -17.45
CA ILE A 402 9.05 12.00 -16.58
C ILE A 402 10.13 12.79 -17.33
N TYR A 403 10.78 13.70 -16.63
CA TYR A 403 11.89 14.49 -17.14
C TYR A 403 13.19 14.02 -16.52
N GLU A 404 14.29 14.58 -17.04
CA GLU A 404 15.62 14.26 -16.51
C GLU A 404 15.73 14.59 -15.02
N THR A 405 16.13 13.61 -14.21
CA THR A 405 16.44 13.80 -12.77
C THR A 405 17.73 14.61 -12.59
N GLU A 406 18.68 14.49 -13.55
CA GLU A 406 19.93 15.24 -13.55
C GLU A 406 20.37 15.61 -14.97
N THR A 407 21.05 16.75 -15.13
CA THR A 407 21.64 17.16 -16.40
C THR A 407 23.11 17.57 -16.24
N PHE A 408 23.99 16.90 -16.97
CA PHE A 408 25.41 17.29 -17.07
C PHE A 408 25.64 18.23 -18.26
N TYR A 409 26.06 19.43 -17.95
CA TYR A 409 26.47 20.44 -18.94
C TYR A 409 27.96 20.40 -19.28
N SER A 410 28.74 19.69 -18.48
CA SER A 410 30.19 19.53 -18.64
C SER A 410 30.59 18.10 -18.27
N CYS A 411 31.15 17.37 -19.22
CA CYS A 411 31.58 16.00 -19.06
C CYS A 411 33.11 15.98 -18.81
N ALA A 412 33.53 16.40 -17.62
CA ALA A 412 34.92 16.25 -17.23
C ALA A 412 35.26 14.75 -17.06
N PRO A 413 36.50 14.33 -17.44
CA PRO A 413 36.92 12.95 -17.17
C PRO A 413 36.90 12.63 -15.69
N GLY A 414 36.41 11.44 -15.36
CA GLY A 414 36.36 10.94 -13.99
C GLY A 414 35.07 10.20 -13.67
N SER A 415 35.06 9.47 -12.55
CA SER A 415 33.90 8.76 -12.05
C SER A 415 32.90 9.72 -11.40
N GLN A 416 31.62 9.45 -11.63
CA GLN A 416 30.50 10.18 -11.05
C GLN A 416 29.61 9.16 -10.31
N PRO A 417 29.91 8.84 -9.02
CA PRO A 417 29.13 7.88 -8.27
C PRO A 417 27.70 8.38 -8.04
N ARG A 418 26.74 7.49 -8.19
CA ARG A 418 25.33 7.67 -7.90
C ARG A 418 24.81 6.45 -7.15
N THR A 419 23.70 6.61 -6.47
CA THR A 419 22.90 5.54 -5.93
C THR A 419 21.52 5.61 -6.58
N VAL A 420 20.93 4.49 -6.84
CA VAL A 420 19.57 4.36 -7.33
C VAL A 420 18.89 3.28 -6.48
N SER A 421 17.64 3.47 -6.15
CA SER A 421 16.84 2.45 -5.45
C SER A 421 16.68 1.21 -6.33
N GLN A 422 16.53 0.04 -5.73
CA GLN A 422 16.23 -1.17 -6.50
C GLN A 422 14.91 -0.96 -7.27
N TYR A 423 14.89 -1.26 -8.56
CA TYR A 423 13.78 -0.95 -9.48
C TYR A 423 13.35 0.53 -9.51
N GLY A 424 14.14 1.43 -8.94
CA GLY A 424 14.05 2.88 -9.13
C GLY A 424 14.79 3.34 -10.38
N VAL A 425 14.51 4.55 -10.86
CA VAL A 425 15.07 5.04 -12.14
C VAL A 425 15.60 6.45 -12.02
N ASP A 426 16.86 6.64 -12.42
CA ASP A 426 17.47 7.94 -12.65
C ASP A 426 17.57 8.24 -14.15
N TYR A 427 17.02 9.38 -14.57
CA TYR A 427 17.10 9.87 -15.95
C TYR A 427 18.17 10.94 -16.07
N ILE A 428 19.34 10.57 -16.58
CA ILE A 428 20.51 11.45 -16.65
C ILE A 428 20.72 11.95 -18.08
N ARG A 429 20.65 13.28 -18.26
CA ARG A 429 20.89 13.92 -19.54
C ARG A 429 22.34 14.43 -19.66
N LEU A 430 23.01 14.05 -20.74
CA LEU A 430 24.34 14.54 -21.09
C LEU A 430 24.23 15.55 -22.23
N THR A 431 24.61 16.80 -21.98
CA THR A 431 24.60 17.90 -22.99
C THR A 431 25.98 18.39 -23.35
N CYS A 432 27.02 17.62 -23.03
CA CYS A 432 28.43 17.98 -23.24
C CYS A 432 28.76 18.00 -24.73
N PRO A 433 29.51 19.00 -25.23
CA PRO A 433 29.92 19.04 -26.61
C PRO A 433 31.09 18.08 -26.91
N GLY A 434 31.07 17.48 -28.11
CA GLY A 434 32.16 16.59 -28.58
C GLY A 434 31.76 15.10 -28.51
N GLU A 435 32.73 14.25 -28.80
CA GLU A 435 32.59 12.80 -28.70
C GLU A 435 32.97 12.36 -27.28
N HIS A 436 32.15 11.54 -26.67
CA HIS A 436 32.34 11.01 -25.31
C HIS A 436 32.12 9.50 -25.31
N VAL A 437 32.85 8.84 -24.44
CA VAL A 437 32.61 7.43 -24.10
C VAL A 437 32.03 7.40 -22.70
N LEU A 438 30.82 6.84 -22.57
CA LEU A 438 30.22 6.53 -21.31
C LEU A 438 30.61 5.11 -20.89
N HIS A 439 31.23 5.00 -19.71
CA HIS A 439 31.47 3.72 -19.06
C HIS A 439 30.55 3.64 -17.86
N PHE A 440 29.73 2.59 -17.80
CA PHE A 440 28.85 2.29 -16.68
C PHE A 440 29.46 1.14 -15.87
N GLU A 441 29.52 1.31 -14.55
CA GLU A 441 30.01 0.30 -13.62
C GLU A 441 28.97 0.20 -12.48
N GLY A 442 28.10 -0.80 -12.56
CA GLY A 442 27.07 -1.08 -11.56
C GLY A 442 27.61 -1.88 -10.38
N ALA A 443 26.97 -1.75 -9.22
CA ALA A 443 27.22 -2.61 -8.09
C ALA A 443 26.82 -4.07 -8.44
N LEU A 444 27.69 -5.02 -8.12
CA LEU A 444 27.43 -6.45 -8.35
C LEU A 444 26.70 -7.11 -7.18
N LYS A 445 26.67 -6.45 -6.02
CA LYS A 445 26.10 -6.96 -4.78
C LYS A 445 25.41 -5.83 -4.04
N THR A 446 24.31 -6.18 -3.38
CA THR A 446 23.63 -5.34 -2.40
C THR A 446 23.36 -6.13 -1.12
N GLY A 447 23.31 -5.45 0.02
CA GLY A 447 22.94 -6.09 1.29
C GLY A 447 21.43 -6.17 1.43
N LEU A 448 20.91 -7.35 1.74
CA LEU A 448 19.49 -7.53 2.08
C LEU A 448 19.17 -7.05 3.49
N LEU A 449 20.12 -7.19 4.40
CA LEU A 449 19.97 -6.79 5.79
C LEU A 449 20.79 -5.54 6.08
N PRO A 450 20.33 -4.65 6.97
CA PRO A 450 21.04 -3.40 7.29
C PRO A 450 22.37 -3.64 8.02
N GLN A 451 22.61 -4.84 8.51
CA GLN A 451 23.82 -5.21 9.26
C GLN A 451 24.17 -6.68 9.06
N SER A 452 25.46 -6.98 9.15
CA SER A 452 25.96 -8.36 9.11
C SER A 452 25.56 -9.15 10.36
N SER A 453 25.70 -10.49 10.27
CA SER A 453 25.50 -11.41 11.40
C SER A 453 26.29 -10.96 12.64
N TYR A 454 25.68 -10.99 13.83
CA TYR A 454 26.37 -10.66 15.08
C TYR A 454 27.53 -11.61 15.39
N SER A 455 27.38 -12.88 15.01
CA SER A 455 28.41 -13.89 15.19
C SER A 455 28.32 -14.96 14.09
N GLY A 456 29.45 -15.44 13.63
CA GLY A 456 29.54 -16.34 12.48
C GLY A 456 29.28 -15.59 11.16
N ASP A 457 29.09 -16.35 10.11
CA ASP A 457 29.02 -15.84 8.73
C ASP A 457 27.58 -15.82 8.19
N TYR A 458 26.61 -16.35 8.94
CA TYR A 458 25.23 -16.54 8.50
C TYR A 458 24.22 -16.07 9.55
N SER A 459 23.04 -15.67 9.06
CA SER A 459 21.84 -15.44 9.85
C SER A 459 20.66 -16.15 9.19
N PHE A 460 19.66 -16.51 9.98
CA PHE A 460 18.37 -16.89 9.45
C PHE A 460 17.59 -15.63 9.10
N TRP A 461 16.96 -15.62 7.95
CA TRP A 461 16.08 -14.55 7.50
C TRP A 461 14.68 -15.12 7.26
N SER A 462 13.67 -14.45 7.80
CA SER A 462 12.27 -14.86 7.63
C SER A 462 11.75 -14.67 6.21
N ASN A 463 12.45 -13.88 5.41
CA ASN A 463 11.96 -13.32 4.17
C ASN A 463 10.97 -12.15 4.42
N LYS A 464 10.35 -11.60 3.36
CA LYS A 464 9.30 -10.59 3.40
C LYS A 464 8.01 -11.24 2.88
N GLY A 465 6.86 -10.91 3.45
CA GLY A 465 5.57 -11.38 2.97
C GLY A 465 4.44 -10.74 3.74
N ASP A 466 3.38 -10.41 3.04
CA ASP A 466 2.12 -9.99 3.62
C ASP A 466 1.29 -11.23 4.00
N GLU A 467 0.32 -11.13 4.90
CA GLU A 467 -0.57 -12.23 5.35
C GLU A 467 0.18 -13.57 5.60
N SER A 468 1.36 -13.53 6.22
CA SER A 468 2.30 -14.65 6.27
C SER A 468 2.65 -15.11 7.69
N ASP A 469 3.06 -16.38 7.85
CA ASP A 469 3.49 -16.98 9.12
C ASP A 469 4.82 -17.72 8.97
N MET A 470 5.93 -17.03 9.27
CA MET A 470 7.27 -17.58 9.17
C MET A 470 7.74 -18.10 10.52
N THR A 471 8.12 -19.38 10.60
CA THR A 471 8.56 -20.02 11.83
C THR A 471 9.98 -20.56 11.76
N LEU A 472 10.75 -20.39 12.85
CA LEU A 472 12.05 -21.01 13.05
C LEU A 472 12.01 -21.88 14.30
N THR A 473 11.98 -23.19 14.13
CA THR A 473 11.87 -24.15 15.23
C THR A 473 13.13 -24.96 15.44
N ARG A 474 13.57 -25.10 16.68
CA ARG A 474 14.70 -25.95 17.04
C ARG A 474 14.42 -26.76 18.31
N GLN A 475 14.77 -28.04 18.27
CA GLN A 475 14.75 -28.93 19.44
C GLN A 475 16.08 -28.87 20.20
N PHE A 476 15.99 -28.81 21.54
CA PHE A 476 17.13 -28.89 22.43
C PHE A 476 16.93 -30.08 23.41
N ASP A 477 17.99 -30.82 23.68
CA ASP A 477 18.00 -31.88 24.70
C ASP A 477 18.60 -31.32 25.99
N PHE A 478 17.76 -31.18 27.02
CA PHE A 478 18.14 -30.75 28.36
C PHE A 478 18.02 -31.84 29.39
N SER A 479 17.93 -33.11 29.00
CA SER A 479 17.73 -34.26 29.93
C SER A 479 18.82 -34.39 30.99
N ASP A 480 20.04 -33.98 30.65
CA ASP A 480 21.19 -34.01 31.56
C ASP A 480 21.48 -32.66 32.25
N VAL A 481 20.63 -31.66 32.04
CA VAL A 481 20.84 -30.31 32.58
C VAL A 481 19.97 -30.08 33.82
N SER A 482 20.56 -29.58 34.89
CA SER A 482 19.85 -29.22 36.14
C SER A 482 20.04 -27.74 36.45
N GLY A 483 18.97 -27.06 36.85
CA GLY A 483 18.97 -25.65 37.22
C GLY A 483 18.32 -24.75 36.16
N PRO A 484 18.36 -23.42 36.32
CA PRO A 484 17.77 -22.50 35.39
C PRO A 484 18.52 -22.51 34.03
N LEU A 485 17.74 -22.44 32.96
CA LEU A 485 18.25 -22.32 31.60
C LEU A 485 18.14 -20.87 31.17
N THR A 486 19.12 -20.40 30.40
CA THR A 486 19.07 -19.10 29.74
C THR A 486 19.23 -19.34 28.25
N PHE A 487 18.27 -18.85 27.48
CA PHE A 487 18.34 -18.75 26.02
C PHE A 487 18.60 -17.30 25.65
N SER A 488 19.57 -17.07 24.77
CA SER A 488 19.86 -15.74 24.25
C SER A 488 20.11 -15.79 22.75
N TYR A 489 19.65 -14.77 22.05
CA TYR A 489 19.82 -14.64 20.62
C TYR A 489 19.93 -13.17 20.25
N TRP A 490 20.46 -12.92 19.07
CA TRP A 490 20.48 -11.60 18.44
C TRP A 490 19.49 -11.61 17.30
N THR A 491 18.69 -10.56 17.23
CA THR A 491 17.72 -10.36 16.16
C THR A 491 17.85 -8.94 15.62
N ALA A 492 17.66 -8.80 14.31
CA ALA A 492 17.33 -7.54 13.64
C ALA A 492 15.96 -7.74 13.00
N TYR A 493 15.13 -6.73 13.06
CA TYR A 493 13.78 -6.77 12.51
C TYR A 493 13.39 -5.42 11.93
N ASP A 494 12.55 -5.48 10.93
CA ASP A 494 11.77 -4.40 10.36
C ASP A 494 10.34 -4.95 10.27
N LEU A 495 9.50 -4.52 11.18
CA LEU A 495 8.13 -4.99 11.38
C LEU A 495 7.21 -3.78 11.30
N GLU A 496 6.08 -3.94 10.66
CA GLU A 496 5.07 -2.90 10.64
C GLU A 496 4.48 -2.70 12.04
N GLU A 497 4.54 -1.45 12.52
CA GLU A 497 4.07 -1.12 13.88
C GLU A 497 2.57 -1.38 13.98
N ASP A 498 2.17 -2.14 15.02
CA ASP A 498 0.80 -2.54 15.33
C ASP A 498 0.16 -3.56 14.34
N TYR A 499 0.92 -4.10 13.36
CA TYR A 499 0.44 -5.14 12.44
C TYR A 499 1.31 -6.39 12.46
N ASP A 500 2.63 -6.25 12.49
CA ASP A 500 3.56 -7.38 12.47
C ASP A 500 4.10 -7.71 13.86
N TYR A 501 4.15 -8.99 14.18
CA TYR A 501 4.58 -9.46 15.49
C TYR A 501 5.57 -10.62 15.40
N ALA A 502 6.59 -10.59 16.26
CA ALA A 502 7.53 -11.68 16.41
C ALA A 502 7.43 -12.29 17.82
N TYR A 503 7.14 -13.57 17.91
CA TYR A 503 6.95 -14.29 19.17
C TYR A 503 8.07 -15.28 19.45
N LEU A 504 8.45 -15.38 20.73
CA LEU A 504 9.27 -16.49 21.23
C LEU A 504 8.37 -17.49 21.97
N LEU A 505 8.35 -18.73 21.49
CA LEU A 505 7.53 -19.80 22.02
C LEU A 505 8.40 -20.97 22.51
N ALA A 506 7.96 -21.70 23.52
CA ALA A 506 8.57 -22.94 23.95
C ALA A 506 7.52 -24.05 24.09
N SER A 507 7.94 -25.28 23.80
CA SER A 507 7.12 -26.48 23.98
C SER A 507 7.94 -27.61 24.56
N THR A 508 7.30 -28.45 25.38
CA THR A 508 7.88 -29.69 25.91
C THR A 508 7.46 -30.94 25.13
N ASP A 509 6.46 -30.83 24.29
CA ASP A 509 5.87 -31.95 23.53
C ASP A 509 5.82 -31.71 22.00
N GLY A 510 6.17 -30.51 21.56
CA GLY A 510 6.13 -30.11 20.14
C GLY A 510 4.71 -29.82 19.62
N THR A 511 3.70 -29.84 20.47
CA THR A 511 2.29 -29.64 20.11
C THR A 511 1.60 -28.54 20.87
N THR A 512 2.01 -28.33 22.13
CA THR A 512 1.49 -27.26 22.98
C THR A 512 2.61 -26.25 23.20
N TRP A 513 2.36 -25.01 22.82
CA TRP A 513 3.34 -23.95 22.86
C TRP A 513 2.94 -22.87 23.87
N GLU A 514 3.93 -22.37 24.60
CA GLU A 514 3.76 -21.32 25.59
C GLU A 514 4.62 -20.10 25.22
N PHE A 515 4.08 -18.90 25.38
CA PHE A 515 4.82 -17.65 25.16
C PHE A 515 5.92 -17.47 26.18
N ILE A 516 7.09 -17.12 25.71
CA ILE A 516 8.23 -16.74 26.53
C ILE A 516 8.39 -15.22 26.48
N GLN A 517 8.12 -14.56 27.59
CA GLN A 517 8.38 -13.12 27.70
C GLN A 517 9.87 -12.83 27.60
N THR A 518 10.23 -11.88 26.74
CA THR A 518 11.60 -11.39 26.62
C THR A 518 11.75 -10.06 27.37
N PRO A 519 12.96 -9.70 27.87
CA PRO A 519 13.14 -8.44 28.59
C PRO A 519 12.86 -7.17 27.77
N SER A 520 12.88 -7.27 26.44
CA SER A 520 12.63 -6.17 25.50
C SER A 520 11.28 -6.29 24.80
N GLY A 521 10.52 -7.35 25.07
CA GLY A 521 9.20 -7.55 24.48
C GLY A 521 8.11 -6.74 25.17
N THR A 522 6.98 -6.59 24.51
CA THR A 522 5.73 -6.08 25.06
C THR A 522 4.73 -7.22 25.25
N ASP A 523 3.80 -7.07 26.19
CA ASP A 523 2.62 -7.94 26.38
C ASP A 523 1.31 -7.16 26.13
N SER A 524 1.43 -5.99 25.52
CA SER A 524 0.29 -5.15 25.16
C SER A 524 0.21 -4.97 23.66
N ASP A 525 -0.97 -5.15 23.15
CA ASP A 525 -1.36 -4.87 21.79
C ASP A 525 -2.53 -3.87 21.84
N PRO A 526 -2.28 -2.56 21.65
CA PRO A 526 -3.32 -1.54 21.72
C PRO A 526 -4.33 -1.60 20.56
N SER A 527 -3.91 -2.13 19.42
CA SER A 527 -4.75 -2.26 18.22
C SER A 527 -5.62 -3.52 18.29
N GLY A 528 -5.12 -4.59 18.93
CA GLY A 528 -5.79 -5.88 19.00
C GLY A 528 -5.64 -6.72 17.74
N ASN A 529 -4.61 -6.47 16.97
CA ASN A 529 -4.28 -7.24 15.76
C ASN A 529 -3.58 -8.57 16.07
#